data_ff7e15a07bf78546ec7ade7043f42799
#
_entry.id   ff7e15a07bf78546ec7ade7043f42799
#
_cell.length_a   1.000
_cell.length_b   1.000
_cell.length_c   1.000
_cell.angle_alpha   90.00
_cell.angle_beta   90.00
_cell.angle_gamma   90.00
#
_symmetry.space_group_name_H-M   'P 1'
#
loop_
_entity.id
_entity.type
_entity.pdbx_description
1 polymer ?
#
loop_
_entity_poly.entity_id
_entity_poly.type
_entity_poly.pdbx_seq_one_letter_code
_entity_poly.pdbx_strand_id
1 'polypeptide(L)'
;TDRSLLQAIDRAFPGTVKDGKLDRKALGSIVFADKQALGKLNEIAHSAVKAEVMRLLTPAPALAAIDAIGLFESGLDKLCKLTVAVNAPEDARIARLMARDGITKEYALARIRAQKSPEEYARLCDYTLENNSTQEVFRAKCLAFFEELGIMIENEKGE
;
A
#
# COMPACT_ATOMS: atom_id res chain seq x y z
N THR A 1 -10.39 8.79 11.07
CA THR A 1 -11.08 7.65 10.40
C THR A 1 -12.37 8.20 9.81
N ASP A 2 -12.59 7.95 8.53
CA ASP A 2 -13.78 8.42 7.82
C ASP A 2 -15.05 7.84 8.46
N ARG A 3 -16.00 8.74 8.81
CA ARG A 3 -17.26 8.37 9.45
C ARG A 3 -18.13 7.47 8.55
N SER A 4 -18.06 7.67 7.24
CA SER A 4 -18.79 6.87 6.25
C SER A 4 -18.26 5.44 6.18
N LEU A 5 -16.94 5.26 6.23
CA LEU A 5 -16.30 3.95 6.28
C LEU A 5 -16.69 3.19 7.56
N LEU A 6 -16.68 3.85 8.72
CA LEU A 6 -17.12 3.21 9.97
C LEU A 6 -18.57 2.77 9.92
N GLN A 7 -19.46 3.57 9.35
CA GLN A 7 -20.86 3.21 9.17
C GLN A 7 -21.04 2.01 8.20
N ALA A 8 -20.26 1.98 7.12
CA ALA A 8 -20.30 0.85 6.18
C ALA A 8 -19.81 -0.45 6.83
N ILE A 9 -18.76 -0.37 7.66
CA ILE A 9 -18.24 -1.51 8.41
C ILE A 9 -19.29 -1.98 9.43
N ASP A 10 -19.90 -1.07 10.19
CA ASP A 10 -20.88 -1.45 11.23
C ASP A 10 -22.14 -2.09 10.65
N ARG A 11 -22.60 -1.63 9.46
CA ARG A 11 -23.69 -2.28 8.73
C ARG A 11 -23.35 -3.69 8.26
N ALA A 12 -22.11 -3.90 7.84
CA ALA A 12 -21.66 -5.21 7.33
C ALA A 12 -21.30 -6.18 8.47
N PHE A 13 -20.83 -5.64 9.59
CA PHE A 13 -20.31 -6.37 10.77
C PHE A 13 -20.85 -5.72 12.05
N PRO A 14 -22.14 -5.94 12.38
CA PRO A 14 -22.79 -5.29 13.51
C PRO A 14 -22.04 -5.52 14.83
N GLY A 15 -21.91 -4.45 15.65
CA GLY A 15 -21.26 -4.50 16.95
C GLY A 15 -19.73 -4.41 16.91
N THR A 16 -19.13 -4.22 15.75
CA THR A 16 -17.69 -3.98 15.61
C THR A 16 -17.30 -2.49 15.70
N VAL A 17 -18.29 -1.60 15.70
CA VAL A 17 -18.09 -0.16 15.94
C VAL A 17 -18.80 0.23 17.23
N LYS A 18 -18.06 0.81 18.19
CA LYS A 18 -18.56 1.27 19.47
C LYS A 18 -18.11 2.71 19.70
N ASP A 19 -19.03 3.57 20.08
CA ASP A 19 -18.77 4.99 20.35
C ASP A 19 -18.00 5.70 19.22
N GLY A 20 -18.32 5.34 17.96
CA GLY A 20 -17.67 5.89 16.77
C GLY A 20 -16.24 5.43 16.56
N LYS A 21 -15.82 4.36 17.24
CA LYS A 21 -14.48 3.75 17.10
C LYS A 21 -14.59 2.29 16.67
N LEU A 22 -13.70 1.88 15.78
CA LEU A 22 -13.62 0.50 15.32
C LEU A 22 -12.97 -0.40 16.39
N ASP A 23 -13.70 -1.42 16.84
CA ASP A 23 -13.14 -2.53 17.61
C ASP A 23 -12.42 -3.51 16.66
N ARG A 24 -11.13 -3.24 16.44
CA ARG A 24 -10.30 -4.04 15.51
C ARG A 24 -10.18 -5.51 15.92
N LYS A 25 -10.26 -5.80 17.22
CA LYS A 25 -10.17 -7.18 17.72
C LYS A 25 -11.46 -7.93 17.42
N ALA A 26 -12.60 -7.33 17.68
CA ALA A 26 -13.90 -7.92 17.35
C ALA A 26 -14.05 -8.14 15.84
N LEU A 27 -13.75 -7.12 15.03
CA LEU A 27 -13.77 -7.26 13.57
C LEU A 27 -12.81 -8.34 13.08
N GLY A 28 -11.56 -8.36 13.59
CA GLY A 28 -10.55 -9.35 13.24
C GLY A 28 -11.00 -10.77 13.52
N SER A 29 -11.65 -11.03 14.67
CA SER A 29 -12.16 -12.37 15.01
C SER A 29 -13.22 -12.88 14.02
N ILE A 30 -13.99 -11.99 13.41
CA ILE A 30 -14.98 -12.34 12.38
C ILE A 30 -14.30 -12.62 11.04
N VAL A 31 -13.51 -11.66 10.57
CA VAL A 31 -13.01 -11.71 9.18
C VAL A 31 -11.86 -12.69 8.97
N PHE A 32 -11.09 -13.01 10.01
CA PHE A 32 -10.04 -14.02 9.90
C PHE A 32 -10.56 -15.46 10.02
N ALA A 33 -11.77 -15.64 10.54
CA ALA A 33 -12.43 -16.94 10.61
C ALA A 33 -13.23 -17.28 9.32
N ASP A 34 -13.56 -16.27 8.49
CA ASP A 34 -14.40 -16.42 7.31
C ASP A 34 -13.87 -15.65 6.12
N LYS A 35 -13.50 -16.37 5.06
CA LYS A 35 -13.01 -15.77 3.80
C LYS A 35 -14.03 -14.85 3.10
N GLN A 36 -15.31 -15.13 3.21
CA GLN A 36 -16.35 -14.28 2.61
C GLN A 36 -16.47 -12.98 3.39
N ALA A 37 -16.43 -13.04 4.72
CA ALA A 37 -16.39 -11.85 5.57
C ALA A 37 -15.16 -10.99 5.29
N LEU A 38 -13.98 -11.61 5.14
CA LEU A 38 -12.75 -10.91 4.76
C LEU A 38 -12.88 -10.24 3.38
N GLY A 39 -13.43 -10.94 2.40
CA GLY A 39 -13.71 -10.39 1.06
C GLY A 39 -14.60 -9.16 1.13
N LYS A 40 -15.70 -9.24 1.90
CA LYS A 40 -16.63 -8.12 2.12
C LYS A 40 -15.97 -6.91 2.79
N LEU A 41 -15.12 -7.15 3.78
CA LEU A 41 -14.35 -6.08 4.43
C LEU A 41 -13.40 -5.40 3.43
N ASN A 42 -12.70 -6.20 2.62
CA ASN A 42 -11.79 -5.68 1.60
C ASN A 42 -12.55 -4.82 0.57
N GLU A 43 -13.71 -5.24 0.08
CA GLU A 43 -14.55 -4.46 -0.84
C GLU A 43 -14.93 -3.09 -0.24
N ILE A 44 -15.38 -3.07 1.03
CA ILE A 44 -15.73 -1.83 1.73
C ILE A 44 -14.51 -0.93 1.86
N ALA A 45 -13.37 -1.48 2.29
CA ALA A 45 -12.13 -0.72 2.48
C ALA A 45 -11.60 -0.18 1.15
N HIS A 46 -11.54 -1.01 0.10
CA HIS A 46 -11.06 -0.61 -1.23
C HIS A 46 -11.94 0.49 -1.84
N SER A 47 -13.26 0.38 -1.70
CA SER A 47 -14.20 1.39 -2.19
C SER A 47 -13.98 2.74 -1.49
N ALA A 48 -13.79 2.75 -0.17
CA ALA A 48 -13.55 3.97 0.60
C ALA A 48 -12.18 4.59 0.24
N VAL A 49 -11.11 3.78 0.13
CA VAL A 49 -9.78 4.26 -0.28
C VAL A 49 -9.84 4.85 -1.68
N LYS A 50 -10.50 4.17 -2.62
CA LYS A 50 -10.64 4.67 -4.00
C LYS A 50 -11.40 6.00 -4.05
N ALA A 51 -12.48 6.15 -3.30
CA ALA A 51 -13.22 7.40 -3.22
C ALA A 51 -12.36 8.54 -2.68
N GLU A 52 -11.55 8.29 -1.64
CA GLU A 52 -10.66 9.29 -1.07
C GLU A 52 -9.52 9.65 -2.04
N VAL A 53 -8.92 8.68 -2.71
CA VAL A 53 -7.91 8.93 -3.75
C VAL A 53 -8.50 9.81 -4.87
N MET A 54 -9.69 9.49 -5.37
CA MET A 54 -10.37 10.31 -6.39
C MET A 54 -10.63 11.73 -5.91
N ARG A 55 -11.03 11.91 -4.65
CA ARG A 55 -11.22 13.23 -4.04
C ARG A 55 -9.91 14.02 -3.99
N LEU A 56 -8.80 13.37 -3.61
CA LEU A 56 -7.47 14.01 -3.53
C LEU A 56 -6.91 14.35 -4.90
N LEU A 57 -7.30 13.62 -5.95
CA LEU A 57 -6.91 13.89 -7.33
C LEU A 57 -7.80 14.94 -8.02
N THR A 58 -8.71 15.58 -7.27
CA THR A 58 -9.62 16.62 -7.82
C THR A 58 -9.44 17.94 -7.04
N PRO A 59 -8.99 19.05 -7.69
CA PRO A 59 -8.54 19.13 -9.10
C PRO A 59 -7.25 18.32 -9.34
N ALA A 60 -7.08 17.84 -10.58
CA ALA A 60 -5.94 16.99 -10.92
C ALA A 60 -4.61 17.72 -10.71
N PRO A 61 -3.70 17.20 -9.88
CA PRO A 61 -2.36 17.75 -9.73
C PRO A 61 -1.52 17.47 -10.98
N ALA A 62 -0.45 18.24 -11.17
CA ALA A 62 0.50 18.02 -12.27
C ALA A 62 1.16 16.63 -12.16
N LEU A 63 1.46 16.20 -10.95
CA LEU A 63 2.00 14.88 -10.62
C LEU A 63 1.36 14.37 -9.32
N ALA A 64 1.01 13.09 -9.30
CA ALA A 64 0.57 12.39 -8.10
C ALA A 64 1.21 11.00 -8.05
N ALA A 65 1.58 10.55 -6.88
CA ALA A 65 2.02 9.19 -6.62
C ALA A 65 1.07 8.49 -5.65
N ILE A 66 0.71 7.24 -5.96
CA ILE A 66 -0.10 6.38 -5.10
C ILE A 66 0.81 5.27 -4.58
N ASP A 67 1.15 5.31 -3.29
CA ASP A 67 1.86 4.21 -2.62
C ASP A 67 0.83 3.33 -1.91
N ALA A 68 0.59 2.15 -2.45
CA ALA A 68 -0.40 1.22 -1.92
C ALA A 68 0.00 -0.23 -2.18
N ILE A 69 0.05 -1.04 -1.11
CA ILE A 69 0.33 -2.49 -1.21
C ILE A 69 -0.79 -3.24 -1.95
N GLY A 70 -2.03 -2.77 -1.81
CA GLY A 70 -3.21 -3.32 -2.49
C GLY A 70 -3.59 -2.54 -3.75
N LEU A 71 -2.63 -2.02 -4.50
CA LEU A 71 -2.86 -1.19 -5.69
C LEU A 71 -3.75 -1.91 -6.72
N PHE A 72 -3.40 -3.15 -7.05
CA PHE A 72 -4.10 -3.98 -8.04
C PHE A 72 -5.42 -4.54 -7.47
N GLU A 73 -5.43 -5.01 -6.23
CA GLU A 73 -6.61 -5.55 -5.56
C GLU A 73 -7.72 -4.53 -5.40
N SER A 74 -7.36 -3.27 -5.20
CA SER A 74 -8.32 -2.15 -5.09
C SER A 74 -8.73 -1.55 -6.43
N GLY A 75 -8.04 -1.91 -7.52
CA GLY A 75 -8.24 -1.32 -8.84
C GLY A 75 -7.77 0.15 -8.93
N LEU A 76 -6.85 0.58 -8.04
CA LEU A 76 -6.21 1.89 -8.09
C LEU A 76 -5.19 1.98 -9.23
N ASP A 77 -4.62 0.86 -9.66
CA ASP A 77 -3.76 0.74 -10.84
C ASP A 77 -4.38 1.40 -12.08
N LYS A 78 -5.70 1.27 -12.23
CA LYS A 78 -6.45 1.86 -13.37
C LYS A 78 -6.49 3.40 -13.36
N LEU A 79 -6.14 4.04 -12.27
CA LEU A 79 -6.00 5.49 -12.16
C LEU A 79 -4.57 5.95 -12.49
N CYS A 80 -3.61 5.04 -12.52
CA CYS A 80 -2.21 5.34 -12.77
C CYS A 80 -1.94 5.33 -14.28
N LYS A 81 -1.15 6.30 -14.75
CA LYS A 81 -0.59 6.25 -16.11
C LYS A 81 0.58 5.27 -16.20
N LEU A 82 1.18 4.96 -15.06
CA LEU A 82 2.37 4.17 -14.95
C LEU A 82 2.38 3.51 -13.56
N THR A 83 2.80 2.26 -13.50
CA THR A 83 2.96 1.49 -12.26
C THR A 83 4.40 1.03 -12.09
N VAL A 84 4.91 1.14 -10.86
CA VAL A 84 6.30 0.81 -10.52
C VAL A 84 6.36 -0.15 -9.36
N ALA A 85 7.00 -1.30 -9.54
CA ALA A 85 7.37 -2.18 -8.45
C ALA A 85 8.72 -1.75 -7.85
N VAL A 86 8.79 -1.64 -6.53
CA VAL A 86 10.06 -1.46 -5.82
C VAL A 86 10.41 -2.75 -5.12
N ASN A 87 11.37 -3.48 -5.66
CA ASN A 87 11.82 -4.75 -5.14
C ASN A 87 13.07 -4.62 -4.25
N ALA A 88 13.20 -5.54 -3.31
CA ALA A 88 14.42 -5.71 -2.52
C ALA A 88 14.58 -7.18 -2.16
N PRO A 89 15.82 -7.67 -1.95
CA PRO A 89 16.10 -9.02 -1.47
C PRO A 89 15.34 -9.33 -0.17
N GLU A 90 14.91 -10.58 0.01
CA GLU A 90 14.08 -10.99 1.15
C GLU A 90 14.76 -10.70 2.48
N ASP A 91 16.05 -10.98 2.59
CA ASP A 91 16.86 -10.72 3.79
C ASP A 91 16.93 -9.22 4.13
N ALA A 92 17.09 -8.36 3.13
CA ALA A 92 17.06 -6.90 3.32
C ALA A 92 15.66 -6.42 3.76
N ARG A 93 14.58 -6.98 3.20
CA ARG A 93 13.22 -6.69 3.60
C ARG A 93 12.96 -7.10 5.04
N ILE A 94 13.41 -8.29 5.44
CA ILE A 94 13.30 -8.79 6.81
C ILE A 94 14.04 -7.86 7.77
N ALA A 95 15.30 -7.53 7.48
CA ALA A 95 16.12 -6.65 8.32
C ALA A 95 15.46 -5.27 8.51
N ARG A 96 14.95 -4.67 7.42
CA ARG A 96 14.25 -3.38 7.46
C ARG A 96 12.95 -3.43 8.28
N LEU A 97 12.16 -4.51 8.15
CA LEU A 97 10.93 -4.69 8.92
C LEU A 97 11.22 -4.86 10.41
N MET A 98 12.21 -5.68 10.77
CA MET A 98 12.62 -5.87 12.17
C MET A 98 13.11 -4.55 12.79
N ALA A 99 13.94 -3.80 12.07
CA ALA A 99 14.48 -2.53 12.56
C ALA A 99 13.40 -1.44 12.73
N ARG A 100 12.44 -1.37 11.79
CA ARG A 100 11.38 -0.35 11.80
C ARG A 100 10.28 -0.63 12.81
N ASP A 101 9.83 -1.89 12.88
CA ASP A 101 8.60 -2.28 13.59
C ASP A 101 8.89 -3.01 14.91
N GLY A 102 10.17 -3.34 15.21
CA GLY A 102 10.56 -4.08 16.43
C GLY A 102 10.00 -5.52 16.49
N ILE A 103 9.73 -6.14 15.34
CA ILE A 103 9.10 -7.46 15.21
C ILE A 103 10.15 -8.57 15.06
N THR A 104 9.75 -9.82 15.34
CA THR A 104 10.62 -10.98 15.14
C THR A 104 10.79 -11.32 13.66
N LYS A 105 11.84 -12.08 13.34
CA LYS A 105 12.14 -12.57 11.99
C LYS A 105 10.99 -13.40 11.43
N GLU A 106 10.41 -14.28 12.24
CA GLU A 106 9.30 -15.16 11.87
C GLU A 106 8.06 -14.34 11.46
N TYR A 107 7.77 -13.29 12.25
CA TYR A 107 6.65 -12.41 11.94
C TYR A 107 6.91 -11.54 10.70
N ALA A 108 8.15 -11.07 10.50
CA ALA A 108 8.54 -10.36 9.28
C ALA A 108 8.38 -11.25 8.04
N LEU A 109 8.84 -12.51 8.09
CA LEU A 109 8.66 -13.51 7.03
C LEU A 109 7.18 -13.78 6.73
N ALA A 110 6.35 -13.96 7.76
CA ALA A 110 4.91 -14.16 7.58
C ALA A 110 4.27 -12.97 6.84
N ARG A 111 4.65 -11.73 7.19
CA ARG A 111 4.16 -10.52 6.49
C ARG A 111 4.62 -10.44 5.04
N ILE A 112 5.85 -10.84 4.74
CA ILE A 112 6.39 -10.86 3.37
C ILE A 112 5.66 -11.89 2.53
N ARG A 113 5.46 -13.11 3.06
CA ARG A 113 4.79 -14.21 2.36
C ARG A 113 3.29 -14.00 2.15
N ALA A 114 2.69 -13.10 2.90
CA ALA A 114 1.28 -12.69 2.71
C ALA A 114 1.08 -11.74 1.53
N GLN A 115 2.16 -11.25 0.92
CA GLN A 115 2.13 -10.36 -0.25
C GLN A 115 2.41 -11.15 -1.52
N LYS A 116 2.13 -10.54 -2.67
CA LYS A 116 2.60 -11.06 -3.97
C LYS A 116 4.11 -11.14 -4.00
N SER A 117 4.65 -12.09 -4.77
CA SER A 117 6.09 -12.21 -4.94
C SER A 117 6.67 -11.04 -5.76
N PRO A 118 7.98 -10.78 -5.67
CA PRO A 118 8.65 -9.78 -6.53
C PRO A 118 8.42 -10.03 -8.02
N GLU A 119 8.40 -11.30 -8.45
CA GLU A 119 8.18 -11.70 -9.83
C GLU A 119 6.73 -11.44 -10.27
N GLU A 120 5.77 -11.61 -9.37
CA GLU A 120 4.37 -11.26 -9.64
C GLU A 120 4.22 -9.75 -9.81
N TYR A 121 4.81 -8.93 -8.93
CA TYR A 121 4.79 -7.48 -9.08
C TYR A 121 5.52 -7.01 -10.35
N ALA A 122 6.66 -7.62 -10.70
CA ALA A 122 7.38 -7.30 -11.92
C ALA A 122 6.57 -7.58 -13.19
N ARG A 123 5.65 -8.56 -13.15
CA ARG A 123 4.73 -8.83 -14.28
C ARG A 123 3.53 -7.91 -14.33
N LEU A 124 3.11 -7.38 -13.19
CA LEU A 124 1.93 -6.53 -13.08
C LEU A 124 2.25 -5.05 -13.33
N CYS A 125 3.47 -4.63 -13.00
CA CYS A 125 3.91 -3.24 -13.12
C CYS A 125 4.61 -2.98 -14.45
N ASP A 126 4.53 -1.74 -14.91
CA ASP A 126 5.21 -1.29 -16.13
C ASP A 126 6.73 -1.22 -15.94
N TYR A 127 7.17 -0.93 -14.71
CA TYR A 127 8.59 -0.81 -14.34
C TYR A 127 8.90 -1.51 -13.03
N THR A 128 10.19 -1.87 -12.86
CA THR A 128 10.71 -2.41 -11.62
C THR A 128 11.99 -1.68 -11.23
N LEU A 129 12.03 -1.17 -9.99
CA LEU A 129 13.22 -0.57 -9.39
C LEU A 129 13.77 -1.48 -8.29
N GLU A 130 15.07 -1.79 -8.38
CA GLU A 130 15.74 -2.65 -7.41
C GLU A 130 16.38 -1.84 -6.29
N ASN A 131 15.85 -1.97 -5.08
CA ASN A 131 16.36 -1.37 -3.84
C ASN A 131 17.25 -2.36 -3.06
N ASN A 132 18.34 -2.75 -3.69
CA ASN A 132 19.28 -3.79 -3.22
C ASN A 132 20.63 -3.24 -2.73
N SER A 133 20.74 -1.92 -2.52
CA SER A 133 21.98 -1.25 -2.14
C SER A 133 21.72 -0.17 -1.08
N THR A 134 22.62 0.82 -0.95
CA THR A 134 22.45 1.94 -0.02
C THR A 134 21.33 2.88 -0.44
N GLN A 135 20.91 3.73 0.49
CA GLN A 135 19.87 4.73 0.24
C GLN A 135 20.28 5.72 -0.86
N GLU A 136 21.56 6.12 -0.89
CA GLU A 136 22.11 7.05 -1.88
C GLU A 136 22.06 6.45 -3.29
N VAL A 137 22.46 5.18 -3.42
CA VAL A 137 22.41 4.45 -4.70
C VAL A 137 20.99 4.28 -5.18
N PHE A 138 20.06 3.93 -4.29
CA PHE A 138 18.66 3.80 -4.65
C PHE A 138 18.04 5.15 -5.03
N ARG A 139 18.38 6.22 -4.31
CA ARG A 139 17.98 7.59 -4.65
C ARG A 139 18.44 7.98 -6.05
N ALA A 140 19.70 7.69 -6.40
CA ALA A 140 20.23 7.96 -7.74
C ALA A 140 19.45 7.19 -8.84
N LYS A 141 19.11 5.92 -8.59
CA LYS A 141 18.24 5.14 -9.52
C LYS A 141 16.86 5.77 -9.69
N CYS A 142 16.24 6.22 -8.60
CA CYS A 142 14.94 6.90 -8.68
C CYS A 142 15.03 8.20 -9.48
N LEU A 143 16.06 9.01 -9.28
CA LEU A 143 16.25 10.26 -10.02
C LEU A 143 16.42 9.99 -11.52
N ALA A 144 17.28 9.04 -11.89
CA ALA A 144 17.46 8.65 -13.29
C ALA A 144 16.16 8.12 -13.92
N PHE A 145 15.39 7.35 -13.17
CA PHE A 145 14.08 6.88 -13.61
C PHE A 145 13.09 8.03 -13.86
N PHE A 146 13.02 9.02 -12.97
CA PHE A 146 12.16 10.17 -13.18
C PHE A 146 12.61 11.04 -14.35
N GLU A 147 13.92 11.17 -14.56
CA GLU A 147 14.51 11.87 -15.69
C GLU A 147 14.12 11.18 -17.03
N GLU A 148 14.22 9.85 -17.08
CA GLU A 148 13.77 9.05 -18.23
C GLU A 148 12.28 9.28 -18.57
N LEU A 149 11.45 9.45 -17.54
CA LEU A 149 10.02 9.76 -17.70
C LEU A 149 9.74 11.24 -18.05
N GLY A 150 10.76 12.08 -18.13
CA GLY A 150 10.60 13.53 -18.32
C GLY A 150 9.98 14.25 -17.12
N ILE A 151 10.04 13.64 -15.94
CA ILE A 151 9.54 14.23 -14.70
C ILE A 151 10.66 15.04 -14.07
N MET A 152 10.52 16.37 -14.09
CA MET A 152 11.44 17.29 -13.40
C MET A 152 11.18 17.23 -11.90
N ILE A 153 12.16 16.77 -11.13
CA ILE A 153 12.14 16.86 -9.69
C ILE A 153 13.01 18.04 -9.29
N GLU A 154 12.41 19.08 -8.73
CA GLU A 154 13.16 20.11 -8.04
C GLU A 154 13.80 19.49 -6.80
N ASN A 155 15.13 19.43 -6.77
CA ASN A 155 15.85 19.06 -5.58
C ASN A 155 15.64 20.18 -4.55
N GLU A 156 14.76 19.95 -3.57
CA GLU A 156 14.80 20.76 -2.35
C GLU A 156 16.21 20.60 -1.76
N LYS A 157 17.01 21.65 -1.90
CA LYS A 157 18.26 21.78 -1.14
C LYS A 157 17.83 21.87 0.30
N GLY A 158 18.02 20.77 1.04
CA GLY A 158 17.84 20.78 2.48
C GLY A 158 18.69 21.90 3.09
N GLU A 159 18.03 22.81 3.78
CA GLU A 159 18.66 23.66 4.79
C GLU A 159 18.99 22.84 6.03
#